data_250107e7da23b54717cac7a72ee57ddb
#
_entry.id   250107e7da23b54717cac7a72ee57ddb
#
_cell.length_a   1.000
_cell.length_b   1.000
_cell.length_c   1.000
_cell.angle_alpha   90.00
_cell.angle_beta   90.00
_cell.angle_gamma   90.00
#
_symmetry.space_group_name_H-M   'P 1'
#
loop_
_entity.id
_entity.type
_entity.pdbx_description
1 polymer ?
#
loop_
_entity_poly.entity_id
_entity_poly.type
_entity_poly.pdbx_seq_one_letter_code
_entity_poly.pdbx_strand_id
1 'polypeptide(L)'
;QLSNDLISYYEKKGYQGGMRQEQAREADDYMKELEHAKLFYDDAAIEDYLQCMLLSIIPEKMAVLREGTPLVRVLKSPAPDMLMLGNDCLLVSTGMLTALDSEEELYAVMSREVAHYVLDHAIITVNKNIARAKRAQFWGAVADGVVAATEEYLYDRYDYYVPGLVFATNDVVQALVNDNIANRMGLDYSEKQEKEADHIVMNFMVLMKKNKDAMVSALSKINQYYQRNKDVEALSKYGAYGSLPERVGKLGKFTPLDEDRNYLKKTSTVVSYEAGMMDYNKKYNESRRLAMKNI
;
A
#
# COMPACT_ATOMS: atom_id res chain seq x y z
N GLN A 1 5.38 -2.17 -21.10
CA GLN A 1 4.36 -1.91 -22.14
C GLN A 1 3.15 -1.22 -21.54
N LEU A 2 2.62 -1.68 -20.38
CA LEU A 2 1.48 -1.09 -19.69
C LEU A 2 1.72 0.37 -19.26
N SER A 3 2.92 0.69 -18.77
CA SER A 3 3.26 2.03 -18.32
C SER A 3 3.29 3.07 -19.44
N ASN A 4 3.72 2.66 -20.65
CA ASN A 4 3.72 3.55 -21.81
C ASN A 4 2.32 3.89 -22.30
N ASP A 5 1.39 2.94 -22.22
CA ASP A 5 0.00 3.14 -22.60
C ASP A 5 -0.72 4.07 -21.60
N LEU A 6 -0.45 3.91 -20.31
CA LEU A 6 -0.92 4.80 -19.25
C LEU A 6 -0.33 6.21 -19.39
N ILE A 7 0.96 6.33 -19.65
CA ILE A 7 1.62 7.61 -19.90
C ILE A 7 0.93 8.33 -21.06
N SER A 8 0.73 7.66 -22.18
CA SER A 8 0.05 8.23 -23.35
C SER A 8 -1.40 8.65 -23.07
N TYR A 9 -2.12 7.90 -22.24
CA TYR A 9 -3.48 8.25 -21.81
C TYR A 9 -3.49 9.54 -20.99
N TYR A 10 -2.56 9.70 -20.05
CA TYR A 10 -2.50 10.87 -19.17
C TYR A 10 -1.98 12.12 -19.87
N GLU A 11 -1.12 12.00 -20.87
CA GLU A 11 -0.68 13.13 -21.71
C GLU A 11 -1.85 13.87 -22.36
N LYS A 12 -2.93 13.19 -22.66
CA LYS A 12 -4.13 13.74 -23.29
C LYS A 12 -5.04 14.52 -22.35
N LYS A 13 -4.81 14.49 -21.04
CA LYS A 13 -5.74 15.00 -20.00
C LYS A 13 -5.35 16.36 -19.38
N GLY A 14 -4.35 17.05 -19.89
CA GLY A 14 -3.93 18.35 -19.37
C GLY A 14 -3.17 18.28 -18.04
N TYR A 15 -3.30 19.30 -17.17
CA TYR A 15 -2.53 19.41 -15.93
C TYR A 15 -2.69 18.22 -14.98
N GLN A 16 -3.90 17.71 -14.81
CA GLN A 16 -4.11 16.47 -14.03
C GLN A 16 -3.49 15.25 -14.72
N GLY A 17 -3.47 15.24 -16.05
CA GLY A 17 -2.79 14.23 -16.83
C GLY A 17 -1.28 14.19 -16.58
N GLY A 18 -0.64 15.34 -16.56
CA GLY A 18 0.80 15.45 -16.29
C GLY A 18 1.19 14.91 -14.92
N MET A 19 0.39 15.21 -13.88
CA MET A 19 0.63 14.68 -12.53
C MET A 19 0.45 13.17 -12.44
N ARG A 20 -0.57 12.62 -13.08
CA ARG A 20 -0.78 11.17 -13.14
C ARG A 20 0.36 10.46 -13.87
N GLN A 21 0.82 11.09 -14.96
CA GLN A 21 1.95 10.59 -15.72
C GLN A 21 3.23 10.56 -14.89
N GLU A 22 3.47 11.60 -14.08
CA GLU A 22 4.61 11.66 -13.20
C GLU A 22 4.52 10.58 -12.10
N GLN A 23 3.37 10.44 -11.45
CA GLN A 23 3.14 9.36 -10.49
C GLN A 23 3.30 7.96 -11.11
N ALA A 24 2.87 7.77 -12.35
CA ALA A 24 3.04 6.50 -13.04
C ALA A 24 4.53 6.21 -13.32
N ARG A 25 5.31 7.22 -13.70
CA ARG A 25 6.77 7.09 -13.89
C ARG A 25 7.48 6.75 -12.58
N GLU A 26 7.18 7.49 -11.51
CA GLU A 26 7.75 7.21 -10.19
C GLU A 26 7.42 5.80 -9.71
N ALA A 27 6.18 5.34 -9.92
CA ALA A 27 5.78 3.99 -9.60
C ALA A 27 6.54 2.94 -10.43
N ASP A 28 6.70 3.19 -11.74
CA ASP A 28 7.46 2.29 -12.62
C ASP A 28 8.93 2.19 -12.22
N ASP A 29 9.53 3.32 -11.90
CA ASP A 29 10.93 3.35 -11.49
C ASP A 29 11.12 2.64 -10.15
N TYR A 30 10.19 2.83 -9.22
CA TYR A 30 10.16 2.09 -7.96
C TYR A 30 9.99 0.58 -8.18
N MET A 31 9.09 0.17 -9.07
CA MET A 31 8.91 -1.25 -9.42
C MET A 31 10.18 -1.87 -10.01
N LYS A 32 10.92 -1.15 -10.85
CA LYS A 32 12.22 -1.59 -11.38
C LYS A 32 13.25 -1.77 -10.25
N GLU A 33 13.31 -0.86 -9.29
CA GLU A 33 14.20 -0.99 -8.13
C GLU A 33 13.88 -2.24 -7.31
N LEU A 34 12.59 -2.49 -7.04
CA LEU A 34 12.15 -3.70 -6.34
C LEU A 34 12.51 -4.98 -7.11
N GLU A 35 12.38 -4.96 -8.43
CA GLU A 35 12.76 -6.09 -9.30
C GLU A 35 14.28 -6.34 -9.29
N HIS A 36 15.08 -5.29 -9.43
CA HIS A 36 16.54 -5.40 -9.35
C HIS A 36 17.01 -5.91 -7.99
N ALA A 37 16.32 -5.50 -6.91
CA ALA A 37 16.57 -5.98 -5.54
C ALA A 37 16.02 -7.39 -5.27
N LYS A 38 15.32 -8.01 -6.22
CA LYS A 38 14.67 -9.33 -6.11
C LYS A 38 13.65 -9.41 -4.95
N LEU A 39 12.94 -8.31 -4.73
CA LEU A 39 11.96 -8.17 -3.65
C LEU A 39 10.56 -8.65 -4.03
N PHE A 40 10.31 -9.04 -5.28
CA PHE A 40 9.06 -9.69 -5.63
C PHE A 40 9.04 -11.16 -5.21
N TYR A 41 7.90 -11.57 -4.67
CA TYR A 41 7.60 -12.95 -4.35
C TYR A 41 6.95 -13.60 -5.57
N ASP A 42 7.78 -14.31 -6.35
CA ASP A 42 7.36 -14.89 -7.63
C ASP A 42 6.61 -16.21 -7.40
N ASP A 43 5.30 -16.11 -7.19
CA ASP A 43 4.37 -17.24 -7.12
C ASP A 43 3.13 -16.93 -7.98
N ALA A 44 3.12 -17.48 -9.19
CA ALA A 44 2.05 -17.22 -10.16
C ALA A 44 0.66 -17.59 -9.63
N ALA A 45 0.54 -18.64 -8.79
CA ALA A 45 -0.75 -19.04 -8.25
C ALA A 45 -1.31 -18.02 -7.25
N ILE A 46 -0.45 -17.40 -6.46
CA ILE A 46 -0.82 -16.32 -5.54
C ILE A 46 -1.15 -15.05 -6.33
N GLU A 47 -0.32 -14.67 -7.31
CA GLU A 47 -0.58 -13.48 -8.13
C GLU A 47 -1.90 -13.62 -8.91
N ASP A 48 -2.15 -14.75 -9.53
CA ASP A 48 -3.42 -15.05 -10.23
C ASP A 48 -4.63 -14.99 -9.30
N TYR A 49 -4.51 -15.55 -8.09
CA TYR A 49 -5.56 -15.49 -7.08
C TYR A 49 -5.90 -14.05 -6.69
N LEU A 50 -4.88 -13.24 -6.40
CA LEU A 50 -5.04 -11.83 -6.06
C LEU A 50 -5.56 -11.01 -7.24
N GLN A 51 -5.09 -11.30 -8.46
CA GLN A 51 -5.53 -10.65 -9.68
C GLN A 51 -7.02 -10.90 -9.94
N CYS A 52 -7.48 -12.14 -9.81
CA CYS A 52 -8.89 -12.48 -9.94
C CYS A 52 -9.75 -11.74 -8.90
N MET A 53 -9.26 -11.64 -7.66
CA MET A 53 -9.95 -10.89 -6.61
C MET A 53 -10.02 -9.40 -6.96
N LEU A 54 -8.91 -8.78 -7.34
CA LEU A 54 -8.85 -7.36 -7.73
C LEU A 54 -9.85 -7.04 -8.84
N LEU A 55 -9.87 -7.86 -9.89
CA LEU A 55 -10.79 -7.70 -11.03
C LEU A 55 -12.27 -7.82 -10.62
N SER A 56 -12.58 -8.60 -9.59
CA SER A 56 -13.95 -8.71 -9.07
C SER A 56 -14.39 -7.47 -8.28
N ILE A 57 -13.45 -6.63 -7.83
CA ILE A 57 -13.72 -5.44 -7.01
C ILE A 57 -13.76 -4.17 -7.87
N ILE A 58 -12.90 -4.08 -8.89
CA ILE A 58 -12.78 -2.87 -9.71
C ILE A 58 -14.07 -2.67 -10.53
N PRO A 59 -14.68 -1.47 -10.47
CA PRO A 59 -15.85 -1.17 -11.28
C PRO A 59 -15.52 -1.22 -12.77
N GLU A 60 -16.37 -1.87 -13.56
CA GLU A 60 -16.21 -2.04 -15.02
C GLU A 60 -15.92 -0.72 -15.76
N LYS A 61 -16.59 0.38 -15.33
CA LYS A 61 -16.38 1.70 -15.89
C LYS A 61 -14.97 2.24 -15.69
N MET A 62 -14.27 1.84 -14.62
CA MET A 62 -12.90 2.29 -14.36
C MET A 62 -11.91 1.62 -15.31
N ALA A 63 -12.08 0.35 -15.62
CA ALA A 63 -11.28 -0.35 -16.62
C ALA A 63 -11.38 0.31 -18.00
N VAL A 64 -12.59 0.76 -18.38
CA VAL A 64 -12.81 1.50 -19.64
C VAL A 64 -12.20 2.90 -19.61
N LEU A 65 -12.34 3.63 -18.50
CA LEU A 65 -11.84 5.00 -18.38
C LEU A 65 -10.31 5.08 -18.34
N ARG A 66 -9.64 4.03 -17.85
CA ARG A 66 -8.18 3.99 -17.70
C ARG A 66 -7.46 3.21 -18.79
N GLU A 67 -8.19 2.67 -19.76
CA GLU A 67 -7.66 1.93 -20.93
C GLU A 67 -6.66 0.83 -20.54
N GLY A 68 -6.76 0.29 -19.31
CA GLY A 68 -5.85 -0.71 -18.78
C GLY A 68 -6.49 -1.57 -17.70
N THR A 69 -5.92 -2.76 -17.49
CA THR A 69 -6.28 -3.65 -16.40
C THR A 69 -5.22 -3.52 -15.32
N PRO A 70 -5.58 -3.08 -14.11
CA PRO A 70 -4.64 -3.06 -13.00
C PRO A 70 -4.01 -4.42 -12.76
N LEU A 71 -2.74 -4.42 -12.41
CA LEU A 71 -1.96 -5.63 -12.14
C LEU A 71 -1.71 -5.77 -10.63
N VAL A 72 -1.52 -7.01 -10.19
CA VAL A 72 -1.09 -7.30 -8.82
C VAL A 72 0.34 -7.82 -8.84
N ARG A 73 1.16 -7.36 -7.90
CA ARG A 73 2.47 -7.94 -7.61
C ARG A 73 2.60 -8.16 -6.10
N VAL A 74 3.28 -9.23 -5.73
CA VAL A 74 3.51 -9.57 -4.32
C VAL A 74 4.93 -9.16 -3.92
N LEU A 75 5.01 -8.36 -2.84
CA LEU A 75 6.27 -7.83 -2.30
C LEU A 75 6.73 -8.67 -1.11
N LYS A 76 8.00 -9.07 -1.09
CA LYS A 76 8.66 -9.69 0.07
C LYS A 76 8.87 -8.66 1.18
N SER A 77 7.85 -8.45 1.99
CA SER A 77 7.87 -7.56 3.15
C SER A 77 7.06 -8.15 4.28
N PRO A 78 7.62 -8.25 5.50
CA PRO A 78 6.90 -8.76 6.65
C PRO A 78 5.85 -7.77 7.19
N ALA A 79 5.93 -6.49 6.82
CA ALA A 79 4.94 -5.50 7.19
C ALA A 79 3.63 -5.74 6.41
N PRO A 80 2.46 -5.64 7.07
CA PRO A 80 1.18 -5.87 6.41
C PRO A 80 0.75 -4.64 5.60
N ASP A 81 1.34 -4.48 4.42
CA ASP A 81 1.10 -3.37 3.50
C ASP A 81 0.36 -3.81 2.24
N MET A 82 -0.52 -2.94 1.77
CA MET A 82 -1.19 -3.05 0.47
C MET A 82 -1.39 -1.64 -0.07
N LEU A 83 -1.03 -1.40 -1.32
CA LEU A 83 -1.08 -0.08 -1.91
C LEU A 83 -1.26 -0.12 -3.42
N MET A 84 -2.21 0.65 -3.92
CA MET A 84 -2.37 0.90 -5.35
C MET A 84 -1.42 2.01 -5.79
N LEU A 85 -0.48 1.69 -6.66
CA LEU A 85 0.50 2.62 -7.20
C LEU A 85 -0.07 3.45 -8.36
N GLY A 86 0.63 4.53 -8.70
CA GLY A 86 0.23 5.44 -9.78
C GLY A 86 0.28 4.85 -11.19
N ASN A 87 0.93 3.70 -11.38
CA ASN A 87 0.95 2.93 -12.62
C ASN A 87 -0.11 1.81 -12.68
N ASP A 88 -1.16 1.92 -11.87
CA ASP A 88 -2.23 0.93 -11.76
C ASP A 88 -1.75 -0.47 -11.32
N CYS A 89 -0.62 -0.56 -10.61
CA CYS A 89 -0.15 -1.79 -9.99
C CYS A 89 -0.54 -1.82 -8.52
N LEU A 90 -1.25 -2.86 -8.08
CA LEU A 90 -1.51 -3.13 -6.67
C LEU A 90 -0.35 -3.95 -6.10
N LEU A 91 0.41 -3.34 -5.20
CA LEU A 91 1.40 -4.06 -4.39
C LEU A 91 0.73 -4.65 -3.16
N VAL A 92 0.96 -5.94 -2.93
CA VAL A 92 0.50 -6.66 -1.75
C VAL A 92 1.70 -7.30 -1.08
N SER A 93 1.96 -6.96 0.18
CA SER A 93 3.08 -7.57 0.91
C SER A 93 2.78 -9.01 1.33
N THR A 94 3.83 -9.84 1.43
CA THR A 94 3.76 -11.16 2.06
C THR A 94 3.26 -11.05 3.50
N GLY A 95 3.64 -9.98 4.20
CA GLY A 95 3.15 -9.65 5.55
C GLY A 95 1.64 -9.42 5.60
N MET A 96 1.04 -8.76 4.60
CA MET A 96 -0.42 -8.60 4.53
C MET A 96 -1.11 -9.95 4.42
N LEU A 97 -0.65 -10.82 3.52
CA LEU A 97 -1.23 -12.14 3.33
C LEU A 97 -1.11 -13.02 4.58
N THR A 98 -0.03 -12.88 5.35
CA THR A 98 0.18 -13.65 6.58
C THR A 98 -0.48 -13.03 7.83
N ALA A 99 -0.82 -11.74 7.80
CA ALA A 99 -1.51 -11.08 8.91
C ALA A 99 -2.99 -11.46 8.97
N LEU A 100 -3.62 -11.68 7.81
CA LEU A 100 -5.03 -12.01 7.68
C LEU A 100 -5.28 -13.52 7.83
N ASP A 101 -6.53 -13.90 8.16
CA ASP A 101 -6.93 -15.29 8.37
C ASP A 101 -8.09 -15.73 7.48
N SER A 102 -8.63 -14.82 6.66
CA SER A 102 -9.74 -15.12 5.77
C SER A 102 -9.69 -14.35 4.45
N GLU A 103 -10.32 -14.96 3.42
CA GLU A 103 -10.49 -14.31 2.12
C GLU A 103 -11.35 -13.04 2.22
N GLU A 104 -12.33 -13.01 3.11
CA GLU A 104 -13.16 -11.82 3.31
C GLU A 104 -12.39 -10.64 3.90
N GLU A 105 -11.44 -10.90 4.80
CA GLU A 105 -10.54 -9.86 5.31
C GLU A 105 -9.65 -9.29 4.21
N LEU A 106 -9.07 -10.17 3.38
CA LEU A 106 -8.26 -9.75 2.24
C LEU A 106 -9.09 -8.95 1.23
N TYR A 107 -10.31 -9.41 0.95
CA TYR A 107 -11.25 -8.74 0.07
C TYR A 107 -11.59 -7.32 0.59
N ALA A 108 -11.80 -7.17 1.88
CA ALA A 108 -12.11 -5.89 2.51
C ALA A 108 -10.93 -4.91 2.39
N VAL A 109 -9.70 -5.33 2.69
CA VAL A 109 -8.50 -4.48 2.56
C VAL A 109 -8.24 -4.11 1.10
N MET A 110 -8.37 -5.06 0.18
CA MET A 110 -8.22 -4.79 -1.25
C MET A 110 -9.30 -3.81 -1.75
N SER A 111 -10.53 -3.96 -1.30
CA SER A 111 -11.62 -3.02 -1.63
C SER A 111 -11.32 -1.61 -1.13
N ARG A 112 -10.60 -1.47 -0.02
CA ARG A 112 -10.16 -0.17 0.51
C ARG A 112 -9.16 0.50 -0.42
N GLU A 113 -8.18 -0.23 -0.91
CA GLU A 113 -7.22 0.31 -1.88
C GLU A 113 -7.90 0.68 -3.21
N VAL A 114 -8.87 -0.14 -3.65
CA VAL A 114 -9.70 0.20 -4.82
C VAL A 114 -10.56 1.45 -4.55
N ALA A 115 -11.07 1.66 -3.35
CA ALA A 115 -11.80 2.89 -3.00
C ALA A 115 -10.89 4.13 -3.09
N HIS A 116 -9.66 4.06 -2.56
CA HIS A 116 -8.67 5.14 -2.72
C HIS A 116 -8.37 5.44 -4.19
N TYR A 117 -8.23 4.38 -4.99
CA TYR A 117 -7.96 4.47 -6.41
C TYR A 117 -9.11 5.12 -7.20
N VAL A 118 -10.35 4.68 -6.95
CA VAL A 118 -11.56 5.22 -7.62
C VAL A 118 -11.82 6.68 -7.26
N LEU A 119 -11.53 7.06 -6.01
CA LEU A 119 -11.70 8.43 -5.51
C LEU A 119 -10.52 9.36 -5.85
N ASP A 120 -9.52 8.87 -6.56
CA ASP A 120 -8.31 9.64 -6.90
C ASP A 120 -7.59 10.23 -5.66
N HIS A 121 -7.65 9.55 -4.53
CA HIS A 121 -7.06 10.04 -3.29
C HIS A 121 -5.56 10.30 -3.42
N ALA A 122 -4.82 9.48 -4.17
CA ALA A 122 -3.40 9.69 -4.45
C ALA A 122 -3.14 11.03 -5.12
N ILE A 123 -3.82 11.32 -6.23
CA ILE A 123 -3.70 12.60 -6.97
C ILE A 123 -4.07 13.79 -6.09
N ILE A 124 -5.16 13.68 -5.32
CA ILE A 124 -5.61 14.75 -4.42
C ILE A 124 -4.56 15.03 -3.34
N THR A 125 -3.93 13.99 -2.81
CA THR A 125 -2.91 14.12 -1.75
C THR A 125 -1.64 14.78 -2.28
N VAL A 126 -1.12 14.33 -3.42
CA VAL A 126 0.05 14.94 -4.06
C VAL A 126 -0.23 16.40 -4.42
N ASN A 127 -1.39 16.71 -5.01
CA ASN A 127 -1.80 18.09 -5.30
C ASN A 127 -1.81 18.98 -4.06
N LYS A 128 -2.34 18.49 -2.94
CA LYS A 128 -2.36 19.25 -1.67
C LYS A 128 -0.96 19.49 -1.12
N ASN A 129 -0.09 18.50 -1.24
CA ASN A 129 1.29 18.60 -0.78
C ASN A 129 2.07 19.62 -1.60
N ILE A 130 1.94 19.60 -2.92
CA ILE A 130 2.52 20.62 -3.83
C ILE A 130 1.95 22.01 -3.51
N ALA A 131 0.64 22.14 -3.31
CA ALA A 131 0.03 23.43 -2.98
C ALA A 131 0.42 23.95 -1.59
N ARG A 132 0.70 23.05 -0.62
CA ARG A 132 1.26 23.42 0.69
C ARG A 132 2.70 23.88 0.57
N ALA A 133 3.53 23.15 -0.18
CA ALA A 133 4.91 23.53 -0.43
C ALA A 133 4.99 24.90 -1.11
N LYS A 134 4.22 25.15 -2.16
CA LYS A 134 4.13 26.47 -2.84
C LYS A 134 3.66 27.59 -1.91
N ARG A 135 2.71 27.32 -1.01
CA ARG A 135 2.27 28.30 -0.01
C ARG A 135 3.35 28.58 1.04
N ALA A 136 4.01 27.55 1.53
CA ALA A 136 5.12 27.70 2.47
C ALA A 136 6.28 28.49 1.83
N GLN A 137 6.58 28.25 0.54
CA GLN A 137 7.53 29.02 -0.24
C GLN A 137 7.14 30.49 -0.33
N PHE A 138 5.91 30.78 -0.66
CA PHE A 138 5.41 32.16 -0.78
C PHE A 138 5.55 32.90 0.55
N TRP A 139 5.13 32.30 1.67
CA TRP A 139 5.23 32.92 3.00
C TRP A 139 6.66 32.97 3.50
N GLY A 140 7.51 31.98 3.21
CA GLY A 140 8.95 32.02 3.51
C GLY A 140 9.68 33.11 2.74
N ALA A 141 9.39 33.26 1.44
CA ALA A 141 9.96 34.32 0.61
C ALA A 141 9.53 35.74 1.08
N VAL A 142 8.31 35.86 1.61
CA VAL A 142 7.83 37.12 2.18
C VAL A 142 8.49 37.43 3.53
N ALA A 143 8.83 36.38 4.32
CA ALA A 143 9.43 36.56 5.65
C ALA A 143 10.94 36.85 5.62
N ASP A 144 11.72 36.20 4.72
CA ASP A 144 13.20 36.23 4.78
C ASP A 144 13.93 36.66 3.51
N GLY A 145 13.25 36.93 2.42
CA GLY A 145 13.91 37.35 1.16
C GLY A 145 14.87 36.33 0.55
N VAL A 146 14.78 35.04 0.93
CA VAL A 146 15.72 33.99 0.50
C VAL A 146 15.01 32.89 -0.26
N VAL A 147 15.26 32.83 -1.56
CA VAL A 147 14.67 31.87 -2.52
C VAL A 147 15.40 30.50 -2.53
N ALA A 148 16.47 30.33 -1.77
CA ALA A 148 17.39 29.16 -1.90
C ALA A 148 16.98 27.89 -1.14
N ALA A 149 16.06 27.95 -0.18
CA ALA A 149 15.77 26.79 0.70
C ALA A 149 14.72 25.78 0.15
N THR A 150 14.15 26.04 -0.99
CA THR A 150 12.97 25.30 -1.47
C THR A 150 13.26 24.28 -2.56
N GLU A 151 14.30 24.49 -3.34
CA GLU A 151 14.82 23.42 -4.23
C GLU A 151 15.46 22.31 -3.41
N GLU A 152 16.14 22.66 -2.30
CA GLU A 152 16.75 21.74 -1.37
C GLU A 152 15.73 20.86 -0.64
N TYR A 153 14.58 21.39 -0.24
CA TYR A 153 13.51 20.61 0.43
C TYR A 153 12.75 19.66 -0.52
N LEU A 154 12.59 20.04 -1.75
CA LEU A 154 12.05 19.14 -2.79
C LEU A 154 13.11 18.13 -3.22
N TYR A 155 14.38 18.53 -3.30
CA TYR A 155 15.50 17.66 -3.60
C TYR A 155 15.77 16.68 -2.46
N ASP A 156 15.79 17.08 -1.20
CA ASP A 156 16.02 16.20 -0.04
C ASP A 156 14.94 15.11 0.13
N ARG A 157 13.74 15.35 -0.35
CA ARG A 157 12.68 14.34 -0.32
C ARG A 157 12.70 13.41 -1.54
N TYR A 158 13.31 13.86 -2.65
CA TYR A 158 13.48 13.10 -3.89
C TYR A 158 14.92 12.59 -4.08
N ASP A 159 15.89 13.08 -3.30
CA ASP A 159 17.32 12.79 -3.46
C ASP A 159 17.75 11.46 -2.78
N TYR A 160 16.81 10.65 -2.30
CA TYR A 160 17.08 9.22 -2.06
C TYR A 160 17.12 8.42 -3.39
N TYR A 161 16.93 9.09 -4.50
CA TYR A 161 17.16 8.56 -5.81
C TYR A 161 18.66 8.64 -6.14
N VAL A 162 19.43 7.67 -5.67
CA VAL A 162 20.82 7.49 -6.13
C VAL A 162 20.80 6.55 -7.32
N PRO A 163 20.91 7.08 -8.56
CA PRO A 163 21.14 6.23 -9.73
C PRO A 163 22.54 5.62 -9.57
N GLY A 164 22.61 4.34 -9.26
CA GLY A 164 23.89 3.63 -9.24
C GLY A 164 24.15 2.68 -8.07
N LEU A 165 23.20 2.47 -7.15
CA LEU A 165 23.35 1.46 -6.10
C LEU A 165 23.11 0.05 -6.69
N VAL A 166 24.09 -0.43 -7.42
CA VAL A 166 24.11 -1.76 -8.07
C VAL A 166 24.26 -2.92 -7.07
N PHE A 167 24.56 -2.62 -5.81
CA PHE A 167 24.65 -3.61 -4.74
C PHE A 167 23.91 -3.08 -3.50
N ALA A 168 22.61 -3.32 -3.46
CA ALA A 168 21.85 -3.10 -2.23
C ALA A 168 22.41 -4.05 -1.17
N THR A 169 23.10 -3.51 -0.18
CA THR A 169 23.39 -4.23 1.08
C THR A 169 22.08 -4.59 1.74
N ASN A 170 22.07 -5.60 2.62
CA ASN A 170 20.87 -5.97 3.41
C ASN A 170 20.21 -4.76 4.07
N ASP A 171 20.98 -3.73 4.42
CA ASP A 171 20.49 -2.50 5.04
C ASP A 171 19.67 -1.64 4.05
N VAL A 172 20.04 -1.61 2.77
CA VAL A 172 19.29 -0.89 1.72
C VAL A 172 18.00 -1.65 1.37
N VAL A 173 18.08 -3.00 1.32
CA VAL A 173 16.88 -3.83 1.15
C VAL A 173 15.94 -3.65 2.33
N GLN A 174 16.45 -3.59 3.55
CA GLN A 174 15.64 -3.30 4.73
C GLN A 174 15.10 -1.87 4.75
N ALA A 175 15.87 -0.88 4.30
CA ALA A 175 15.37 0.49 4.17
C ALA A 175 14.28 0.61 3.10
N LEU A 176 14.43 -0.07 1.95
CA LEU A 176 13.41 -0.15 0.91
C LEU A 176 12.11 -0.81 1.39
N VAL A 177 12.24 -1.78 2.30
CA VAL A 177 11.13 -2.56 2.85
C VAL A 177 10.57 -1.95 4.13
N ASN A 178 11.39 -1.26 4.93
CA ASN A 178 10.98 -0.65 6.21
C ASN A 178 10.44 0.78 6.04
N ASP A 179 10.86 1.51 5.00
CA ASP A 179 10.15 2.73 4.64
C ASP A 179 8.80 2.35 4.06
N ASN A 180 7.74 2.74 4.77
CA ASN A 180 6.38 2.54 4.31
C ASN A 180 6.26 3.02 2.86
N ILE A 181 5.87 2.13 1.98
CA ILE A 181 5.68 2.37 0.55
C ILE A 181 4.83 3.63 0.33
N ALA A 182 3.78 3.81 1.13
CA ALA A 182 2.91 4.97 1.07
C ALA A 182 3.65 6.31 1.30
N ASN A 183 4.56 6.35 2.28
CA ASN A 183 5.38 7.54 2.54
C ASN A 183 6.35 7.83 1.39
N ARG A 184 7.00 6.80 0.88
CA ARG A 184 7.94 6.90 -0.21
C ARG A 184 7.28 7.43 -1.49
N MET A 185 6.06 6.97 -1.77
CA MET A 185 5.25 7.40 -2.91
C MET A 185 4.45 8.69 -2.63
N GLY A 186 4.62 9.32 -1.47
CA GLY A 186 3.89 10.52 -1.10
C GLY A 186 2.38 10.32 -0.94
N LEU A 187 1.94 9.10 -0.68
CA LEU A 187 0.54 8.67 -0.58
C LEU A 187 0.04 8.65 0.87
N ASP A 188 0.47 9.60 1.70
CA ASP A 188 -0.03 9.75 3.07
C ASP A 188 -1.46 10.33 3.04
N TYR A 189 -2.44 9.46 3.10
CA TYR A 189 -3.84 9.83 3.05
C TYR A 189 -4.29 10.53 4.32
N SER A 190 -5.07 11.60 4.18
CA SER A 190 -5.64 12.30 5.31
C SER A 190 -6.71 11.45 6.02
N GLU A 191 -6.93 11.70 7.31
CA GLU A 191 -7.99 11.03 8.09
C GLU A 191 -9.36 11.07 7.39
N LYS A 192 -9.66 12.15 6.67
CA LYS A 192 -10.90 12.27 5.90
C LYS A 192 -10.96 11.25 4.77
N GLN A 193 -9.87 11.10 3.99
CA GLN A 193 -9.79 10.15 2.88
C GLN A 193 -9.86 8.71 3.39
N GLU A 194 -9.22 8.43 4.53
CA GLU A 194 -9.29 7.14 5.19
C GLU A 194 -10.72 6.77 5.60
N LYS A 195 -11.43 7.72 6.24
CA LYS A 195 -12.85 7.53 6.62
C LYS A 195 -13.76 7.35 5.41
N GLU A 196 -13.48 8.07 4.33
CA GLU A 196 -14.22 7.97 3.07
C GLU A 196 -14.06 6.58 2.47
N ALA A 197 -12.83 6.06 2.41
CA ALA A 197 -12.54 4.72 1.93
C ALA A 197 -13.18 3.65 2.83
N ASP A 198 -13.04 3.75 4.15
CA ASP A 198 -13.66 2.82 5.10
C ASP A 198 -15.19 2.76 4.94
N HIS A 199 -15.83 3.92 4.80
CA HIS A 199 -17.28 3.99 4.63
C HIS A 199 -17.74 3.33 3.32
N ILE A 200 -17.01 3.55 2.24
CA ILE A 200 -17.30 2.90 0.94
C ILE A 200 -17.16 1.40 1.06
N VAL A 201 -16.09 0.91 1.68
CA VAL A 201 -15.86 -0.53 1.84
C VAL A 201 -16.96 -1.18 2.66
N MET A 202 -17.35 -0.59 3.79
CA MET A 202 -18.42 -1.14 4.63
C MET A 202 -19.72 -1.30 3.84
N ASN A 203 -20.10 -0.30 3.03
CA ASN A 203 -21.26 -0.39 2.16
C ASN A 203 -21.09 -1.41 1.04
N PHE A 204 -19.90 -1.46 0.44
CA PHE A 204 -19.57 -2.38 -0.64
C PHE A 204 -19.62 -3.84 -0.17
N MET A 205 -19.06 -4.16 0.99
CA MET A 205 -19.13 -5.50 1.58
C MET A 205 -20.58 -5.98 1.74
N VAL A 206 -21.48 -5.10 2.21
CA VAL A 206 -22.90 -5.41 2.33
C VAL A 206 -23.54 -5.67 0.97
N LEU A 207 -23.26 -4.83 -0.02
CA LEU A 207 -23.76 -5.00 -1.40
C LEU A 207 -23.30 -6.32 -2.03
N MET A 208 -22.05 -6.69 -1.78
CA MET A 208 -21.46 -7.95 -2.27
C MET A 208 -21.85 -9.16 -1.41
N LYS A 209 -22.75 -9.00 -0.45
CA LYS A 209 -23.19 -10.05 0.51
C LYS A 209 -22.03 -10.69 1.28
N LYS A 210 -20.98 -9.92 1.56
CA LYS A 210 -19.84 -10.32 2.38
C LYS A 210 -20.00 -9.79 3.80
N ASN A 211 -19.26 -10.38 4.74
CA ASN A 211 -19.30 -9.95 6.12
C ASN A 211 -18.66 -8.56 6.28
N LYS A 212 -19.47 -7.58 6.71
CA LYS A 212 -18.99 -6.22 6.98
C LYS A 212 -17.94 -6.15 8.09
N ASP A 213 -17.94 -7.11 9.01
CA ASP A 213 -17.00 -7.16 10.13
C ASP A 213 -15.58 -7.54 9.67
N ALA A 214 -15.43 -8.06 8.44
CA ALA A 214 -14.14 -8.42 7.86
C ALA A 214 -13.17 -7.24 7.80
N MET A 215 -13.67 -6.04 7.49
CA MET A 215 -12.84 -4.83 7.46
C MET A 215 -12.29 -4.49 8.84
N VAL A 216 -13.13 -4.53 9.87
CA VAL A 216 -12.71 -4.23 11.25
C VAL A 216 -11.75 -5.30 11.77
N SER A 217 -12.03 -6.57 11.44
CA SER A 217 -11.15 -7.69 11.78
C SER A 217 -9.77 -7.52 11.15
N ALA A 218 -9.71 -7.23 9.85
CA ALA A 218 -8.45 -6.99 9.12
C ALA A 218 -7.65 -5.85 9.74
N LEU A 219 -8.27 -4.67 9.92
CA LEU A 219 -7.62 -3.52 10.53
C LEU A 219 -7.12 -3.81 11.96
N SER A 220 -7.87 -4.60 12.73
CA SER A 220 -7.45 -5.01 14.08
C SER A 220 -6.21 -5.89 14.05
N LYS A 221 -6.10 -6.81 13.08
CA LYS A 221 -4.92 -7.68 12.91
C LYS A 221 -3.70 -6.89 12.45
N ILE A 222 -3.87 -5.97 11.52
CA ILE A 222 -2.81 -5.04 11.08
C ILE A 222 -2.31 -4.21 12.27
N ASN A 223 -3.23 -3.63 13.06
CA ASN A 223 -2.88 -2.90 14.27
C ASN A 223 -2.11 -3.75 15.28
N GLN A 224 -2.56 -5.01 15.51
CA GLN A 224 -1.86 -5.94 16.40
C GLN A 224 -0.44 -6.27 15.91
N TYR A 225 -0.22 -6.34 14.61
CA TYR A 225 1.13 -6.53 14.05
C TYR A 225 2.06 -5.40 14.47
N TYR A 226 1.67 -4.15 14.23
CA TYR A 226 2.49 -2.98 14.59
C TYR A 226 2.69 -2.84 16.10
N GLN A 227 1.67 -3.13 16.90
CA GLN A 227 1.79 -3.13 18.36
C GLN A 227 2.78 -4.19 18.87
N ARG A 228 2.74 -5.42 18.32
CA ARG A 228 3.68 -6.50 18.69
C ARG A 228 5.12 -6.17 18.33
N ASN A 229 5.32 -5.53 17.19
CA ASN A 229 6.66 -5.13 16.75
C ASN A 229 7.15 -3.84 17.42
N LYS A 230 6.35 -3.26 18.34
CA LYS A 230 6.63 -2.00 19.04
C LYS A 230 6.97 -0.86 18.08
N ASP A 231 6.40 -0.90 16.91
CA ASP A 231 6.57 0.11 15.89
C ASP A 231 5.64 1.29 16.16
N VAL A 232 5.95 2.01 17.25
CA VAL A 232 5.21 3.21 17.66
C VAL A 232 5.36 4.30 16.59
N GLU A 233 6.47 4.30 15.89
CA GLU A 233 6.76 5.25 14.83
C GLU A 233 5.88 4.98 13.61
N ALA A 234 5.72 3.71 13.20
CA ALA A 234 4.76 3.31 12.18
C ALA A 234 3.33 3.70 12.57
N LEU A 235 2.91 3.43 13.80
CA LEU A 235 1.58 3.78 14.30
C LEU A 235 1.33 5.30 14.37
N SER A 236 2.38 6.11 14.51
CA SER A 236 2.29 7.57 14.64
C SER A 236 2.54 8.34 13.35
N LYS A 237 3.42 7.83 12.48
CA LYS A 237 3.84 8.51 11.24
C LYS A 237 2.95 8.21 10.04
N TYR A 238 2.30 7.03 10.03
CA TYR A 238 1.52 6.62 8.89
C TYR A 238 0.07 7.04 9.09
N GLY A 239 -0.36 8.09 8.38
CA GLY A 239 -1.73 8.61 8.46
C GLY A 239 -2.78 7.51 8.36
N ALA A 240 -2.54 6.50 7.49
CA ALA A 240 -3.38 5.32 7.39
C ALA A 240 -3.34 4.45 8.66
N TYR A 241 -2.17 4.25 9.26
CA TYR A 241 -1.97 3.33 10.38
C TYR A 241 -1.87 4.06 11.72
N GLY A 242 -1.41 5.32 11.77
CA GLY A 242 -1.39 6.13 12.97
C GLY A 242 -2.77 6.38 13.57
N SER A 243 -3.79 6.45 12.72
CA SER A 243 -5.20 6.54 13.11
C SER A 243 -5.87 5.18 13.33
N LEU A 244 -5.16 4.07 13.15
CA LEU A 244 -5.73 2.73 13.12
C LEU A 244 -6.45 2.33 14.42
N PRO A 245 -5.89 2.54 15.64
CA PRO A 245 -6.60 2.25 16.88
C PRO A 245 -7.90 3.04 17.02
N GLU A 246 -7.89 4.29 16.59
CA GLU A 246 -9.07 5.17 16.62
C GLU A 246 -10.11 4.74 15.59
N ARG A 247 -9.68 4.36 14.38
CA ARG A 247 -10.54 3.84 13.33
C ARG A 247 -11.23 2.54 13.76
N VAL A 248 -10.46 1.58 14.29
CA VAL A 248 -11.03 0.34 14.85
C VAL A 248 -12.04 0.63 15.96
N GLY A 249 -11.73 1.58 16.84
CA GLY A 249 -12.65 2.00 17.90
C GLY A 249 -13.94 2.65 17.38
N LYS A 250 -13.86 3.43 16.31
CA LYS A 250 -15.02 4.11 15.70
C LYS A 250 -15.88 3.18 14.85
N LEU A 251 -15.31 2.14 14.26
CA LEU A 251 -16.06 1.12 13.51
C LEU A 251 -16.90 0.22 14.44
N GLY A 252 -16.66 0.29 15.76
CA GLY A 252 -17.48 -0.31 16.79
C GLY A 252 -17.10 -1.75 17.13
N LYS A 253 -18.01 -2.41 17.86
CA LYS A 253 -17.85 -3.82 18.20
C LYS A 253 -18.05 -4.68 16.96
N PHE A 254 -17.19 -5.64 16.75
CA PHE A 254 -17.28 -6.59 15.66
C PHE A 254 -17.21 -8.02 16.19
N THR A 255 -17.71 -8.96 15.42
CA THR A 255 -17.55 -10.38 15.68
C THR A 255 -16.25 -10.82 14.97
N PRO A 256 -15.27 -11.37 15.70
CA PRO A 256 -14.09 -11.95 15.04
C PRO A 256 -14.52 -12.96 13.99
N LEU A 257 -13.88 -12.92 12.82
CA LEU A 257 -14.11 -13.91 11.79
C LEU A 257 -13.40 -15.22 12.16
N ASP A 258 -14.05 -16.32 11.85
CA ASP A 258 -13.41 -17.63 11.91
C ASP A 258 -12.31 -17.74 10.86
N GLU A 259 -11.34 -18.60 11.12
CA GLU A 259 -10.28 -18.90 10.15
C GLU A 259 -10.86 -19.56 8.90
N ASP A 260 -10.51 -19.02 7.74
CA ASP A 260 -10.86 -19.61 6.45
C ASP A 260 -9.76 -20.57 6.00
N ARG A 261 -10.03 -21.86 6.15
CA ARG A 261 -9.09 -22.91 5.76
C ARG A 261 -8.71 -22.88 4.28
N ASN A 262 -9.60 -22.43 3.40
CA ASN A 262 -9.29 -22.32 1.97
C ASN A 262 -8.31 -21.17 1.74
N TYR A 263 -8.50 -20.05 2.41
CA TYR A 263 -7.56 -18.93 2.39
C TYR A 263 -6.19 -19.34 2.93
N LEU A 264 -6.14 -19.97 4.11
CA LEU A 264 -4.89 -20.43 4.72
C LEU A 264 -4.16 -21.44 3.83
N LYS A 265 -4.88 -22.32 3.16
CA LYS A 265 -4.30 -23.25 2.19
C LYS A 265 -3.72 -22.53 0.97
N LYS A 266 -4.42 -21.54 0.42
CA LYS A 266 -3.95 -20.73 -0.72
C LYS A 266 -2.69 -19.94 -0.38
N THR A 267 -2.60 -19.42 0.84
CA THR A 267 -1.48 -18.58 1.30
C THR A 267 -0.36 -19.36 2.01
N SER A 268 -0.46 -20.69 2.08
CA SER A 268 0.46 -21.55 2.87
C SER A 268 1.93 -21.42 2.45
N THR A 269 2.21 -21.23 1.15
CA THR A 269 3.58 -21.00 0.63
C THR A 269 4.16 -19.69 1.16
N VAL A 270 3.34 -18.64 1.16
CA VAL A 270 3.72 -17.32 1.70
C VAL A 270 3.94 -17.39 3.20
N VAL A 271 3.06 -18.08 3.93
CA VAL A 271 3.20 -18.27 5.38
C VAL A 271 4.50 -19.04 5.69
N SER A 272 4.82 -20.09 4.92
CA SER A 272 6.08 -20.84 5.06
C SER A 272 7.31 -19.96 4.79
N TYR A 273 7.25 -19.16 3.75
CA TYR A 273 8.32 -18.21 3.41
C TYR A 273 8.56 -17.22 4.55
N GLU A 274 7.52 -16.53 5.03
CA GLU A 274 7.65 -15.57 6.12
C GLU A 274 8.11 -16.21 7.43
N ALA A 275 7.61 -17.40 7.76
CA ALA A 275 8.08 -18.15 8.93
C ALA A 275 9.59 -18.44 8.85
N GLY A 276 10.09 -18.84 7.66
CA GLY A 276 11.51 -19.06 7.41
C GLY A 276 12.32 -17.77 7.53
N MET A 277 11.82 -16.64 7.01
CA MET A 277 12.48 -15.34 7.12
C MET A 277 12.53 -14.86 8.58
N MET A 278 11.47 -15.07 9.36
CA MET A 278 11.45 -14.77 10.79
C MET A 278 12.47 -15.62 11.56
N ASP A 279 12.58 -16.90 11.23
CA ASP A 279 13.58 -17.80 11.83
C ASP A 279 15.01 -17.34 11.51
N TYR A 280 15.30 -17.04 10.23
CA TYR A 280 16.60 -16.50 9.79
C TYR A 280 16.96 -15.21 10.53
N ASN A 281 16.00 -14.32 10.76
CA ASN A 281 16.16 -13.07 11.50
C ASN A 281 16.11 -13.28 13.04
N LYS A 282 16.13 -14.51 13.53
CA LYS A 282 16.10 -14.87 14.97
C LYS A 282 14.83 -14.41 15.71
N LYS A 283 13.75 -14.15 14.99
CA LYS A 283 12.42 -13.80 15.54
C LYS A 283 11.59 -15.08 15.78
N TYR A 284 12.10 -15.99 16.59
CA TYR A 284 11.58 -17.35 16.76
C TYR A 284 10.11 -17.41 17.19
N ASN A 285 9.66 -16.49 18.02
CA ASN A 285 8.25 -16.45 18.45
C ASN A 285 7.30 -16.16 17.28
N GLU A 286 7.67 -15.22 16.40
CA GLU A 286 6.89 -14.90 15.19
C GLU A 286 6.97 -16.03 14.17
N SER A 287 8.16 -16.59 13.94
CA SER A 287 8.32 -17.79 13.10
C SER A 287 7.39 -18.91 13.53
N ARG A 288 7.41 -19.26 14.83
CA ARG A 288 6.53 -20.29 15.38
C ARG A 288 5.04 -19.95 15.21
N ARG A 289 4.65 -18.70 15.47
CA ARG A 289 3.27 -18.26 15.30
C ARG A 289 2.79 -18.42 13.86
N LEU A 290 3.63 -18.05 12.89
CA LEU A 290 3.32 -18.21 11.47
C LEU A 290 3.27 -19.68 11.08
N ALA A 291 4.24 -20.48 11.50
CA ALA A 291 4.25 -21.91 11.19
C ALA A 291 2.99 -22.65 11.69
N MET A 292 2.43 -22.22 12.83
CA MET A 292 1.18 -22.77 13.35
C MET A 292 -0.06 -22.46 12.51
N LYS A 293 -0.02 -21.46 11.63
CA LYS A 293 -1.11 -21.20 10.67
C LYS A 293 -1.20 -22.26 9.57
N ASN A 294 -0.14 -23.01 9.33
CA ASN A 294 -0.08 -24.05 8.29
C ASN A 294 -0.42 -25.47 8.81
N ILE A 295 -0.82 -25.59 10.06
CA ILE A 295 -1.23 -26.86 10.69
C ILE A 295 -2.77 -26.95 10.68
#